data_a99c668751c1d15db8a9ede02d0c3a85
#
_entry.id   a99c668751c1d15db8a9ede02d0c3a85
#
_cell.length_a   1.000
_cell.length_b   1.000
_cell.length_c   1.000
_cell.angle_alpha   90.00
_cell.angle_beta   90.00
_cell.angle_gamma   90.00
#
_symmetry.space_group_name_H-M   'P 1'
#
loop_
_entity.id
_entity.type
_entity.pdbx_description
1 polymer ?
#
loop_
_entity_poly.entity_id
_entity_poly.type
_entity_poly.pdbx_seq_one_letter_code
_entity_poly.pdbx_strand_id
1 'polypeptide(L)'
;MNRRPPSTKRAALAATALTAGTLLAGTAPMEPPRHVILVPGIWDTAGTLRKMAAALRDAGLEPTVVPLTPNNGRIGLDVLAGQVRDAIERHVPNDVRFSIVGFSMGGLVARSYLRQFGDPARIATFVSISSPHRGTWMAWFSAAPGVRDMRPDSAFLKAVDPDAHRYHATKWITIRTPLDLMILPSSSSTLPWARNESLPVLMHPLMVLDGRVVRRIVHELGPPPAG
;
A
#
# COMPACT_ATOMS: atom_id res chain seq x y z
N MET A 1 54.54 33.31 -76.38
CA MET A 1 54.57 33.61 -74.94
C MET A 1 53.50 32.80 -74.21
N ASN A 2 53.93 31.77 -73.55
CA ASN A 2 53.08 30.69 -73.13
C ASN A 2 52.95 30.77 -71.56
N ARG A 3 51.77 31.04 -71.03
CA ARG A 3 51.52 31.04 -69.61
C ARG A 3 50.51 29.93 -69.27
N ARG A 4 51.00 28.89 -68.61
CA ARG A 4 50.17 27.81 -68.06
C ARG A 4 49.42 28.32 -66.84
N PRO A 5 48.18 27.91 -66.63
CA PRO A 5 47.46 28.17 -65.37
C PRO A 5 47.81 27.13 -64.30
N PRO A 6 47.68 27.47 -62.97
CA PRO A 6 48.06 26.64 -61.89
C PRO A 6 47.03 25.53 -61.55
N SER A 7 47.58 24.39 -61.09
CA SER A 7 46.83 23.21 -60.68
C SER A 7 46.02 23.44 -59.40
N THR A 8 44.74 23.16 -59.44
CA THR A 8 43.86 23.12 -58.30
C THR A 8 44.05 21.78 -57.54
N LYS A 9 44.60 21.85 -56.32
CA LYS A 9 44.62 20.73 -55.38
C LYS A 9 43.19 20.47 -54.87
N ARG A 10 42.66 19.28 -55.17
CA ARG A 10 41.42 18.77 -54.53
C ARG A 10 41.70 18.48 -53.05
N ALA A 11 41.08 19.22 -52.17
CA ALA A 11 40.97 18.88 -50.77
C ALA A 11 39.90 17.82 -50.61
N ALA A 12 40.29 16.64 -50.12
CA ALA A 12 39.33 15.58 -49.73
C ALA A 12 38.75 15.94 -48.38
N LEU A 13 37.48 16.23 -48.30
CA LEU A 13 36.76 16.29 -47.01
C LEU A 13 36.47 14.86 -46.55
N ALA A 14 37.13 14.48 -45.44
CA ALA A 14 36.75 13.28 -44.72
C ALA A 14 35.48 13.59 -43.89
N ALA A 15 34.38 13.02 -44.28
CA ALA A 15 33.14 13.07 -43.52
C ALA A 15 33.23 12.03 -42.38
N THR A 16 33.46 12.51 -41.17
CA THR A 16 33.40 11.68 -39.95
C THR A 16 31.90 11.48 -39.61
N ALA A 17 31.37 10.30 -39.88
CA ALA A 17 30.04 9.91 -39.46
C ALA A 17 30.06 9.70 -37.93
N LEU A 18 29.48 10.65 -37.18
CA LEU A 18 29.13 10.44 -35.78
C LEU A 18 27.91 9.51 -35.74
N THR A 19 28.12 8.23 -35.46
CA THR A 19 27.05 7.33 -35.04
C THR A 19 26.63 7.72 -33.63
N ALA A 20 25.50 8.41 -33.51
CA ALA A 20 24.81 8.61 -32.26
C ALA A 20 24.25 7.26 -31.78
N GLY A 21 25.01 6.57 -30.97
CA GLY A 21 24.54 5.42 -30.22
C GLY A 21 23.49 5.88 -29.23
N THR A 22 22.22 5.72 -29.56
CA THR A 22 21.12 5.87 -28.60
C THR A 22 21.28 4.74 -27.57
N LEU A 23 21.87 5.05 -26.42
CA LEU A 23 21.79 4.21 -25.23
C LEU A 23 20.32 4.13 -24.84
N LEU A 24 19.67 3.06 -25.27
CA LEU A 24 18.43 2.60 -24.61
C LEU A 24 18.83 2.29 -23.16
N ALA A 25 18.59 3.24 -22.27
CA ALA A 25 18.61 2.98 -20.84
C ALA A 25 17.56 1.90 -20.57
N GLY A 26 17.99 0.64 -20.57
CA GLY A 26 17.17 -0.47 -20.13
C GLY A 26 16.75 -0.15 -18.71
N THR A 27 15.45 0.05 -18.49
CA THR A 27 14.89 0.14 -17.15
C THR A 27 15.23 -1.17 -16.46
N ALA A 28 16.19 -1.12 -15.52
CA ALA A 28 16.45 -2.25 -14.65
C ALA A 28 15.11 -2.74 -14.08
N PRO A 29 14.87 -4.06 -14.00
CA PRO A 29 13.65 -4.58 -13.41
C PRO A 29 13.53 -3.94 -12.02
N MET A 30 12.45 -3.21 -11.77
CA MET A 30 12.21 -2.62 -10.46
C MET A 30 12.15 -3.75 -9.43
N GLU A 31 13.06 -3.72 -8.45
CA GLU A 31 13.00 -4.69 -7.36
C GLU A 31 11.62 -4.68 -6.70
N PRO A 32 11.11 -5.85 -6.32
CA PRO A 32 9.83 -5.92 -5.64
C PRO A 32 9.89 -5.10 -4.34
N PRO A 33 8.81 -4.41 -3.97
CA PRO A 33 8.81 -3.53 -2.80
C PRO A 33 9.02 -4.35 -1.54
N ARG A 34 10.06 -4.02 -0.78
CA ARG A 34 10.42 -4.73 0.46
C ARG A 34 9.75 -4.14 1.69
N HIS A 35 9.52 -2.82 1.72
CA HIS A 35 8.90 -2.14 2.85
C HIS A 35 7.41 -2.45 2.96
N VAL A 36 6.96 -2.81 4.16
CA VAL A 36 5.56 -3.11 4.47
C VAL A 36 5.12 -2.33 5.69
N ILE A 37 4.15 -1.44 5.51
CA ILE A 37 3.56 -0.64 6.59
C ILE A 37 2.38 -1.40 7.17
N LEU A 38 2.45 -1.74 8.46
CA LEU A 38 1.42 -2.46 9.19
C LEU A 38 0.63 -1.48 10.07
N VAL A 39 -0.65 -1.31 9.79
CA VAL A 39 -1.53 -0.37 10.50
C VAL A 39 -2.49 -1.16 11.39
N PRO A 40 -2.38 -1.04 12.73
CA PRO A 40 -3.17 -1.83 13.68
C PRO A 40 -4.63 -1.36 13.76
N GLY A 41 -5.48 -2.21 14.33
CA GLY A 41 -6.88 -1.92 14.62
C GLY A 41 -7.08 -1.07 15.88
N ILE A 42 -8.36 -0.80 16.19
CA ILE A 42 -8.76 -0.11 17.43
C ILE A 42 -8.38 -0.97 18.64
N TRP A 43 -7.84 -0.34 19.69
CA TRP A 43 -7.31 -0.96 20.91
C TRP A 43 -6.14 -1.93 20.71
N ASP A 44 -5.68 -2.12 19.49
CA ASP A 44 -4.51 -2.95 19.23
C ASP A 44 -3.22 -2.25 19.65
N THR A 45 -2.24 -3.05 19.96
CA THR A 45 -0.87 -2.61 20.21
C THR A 45 0.06 -3.07 19.06
N ALA A 46 1.28 -2.56 19.03
CA ALA A 46 2.30 -3.10 18.12
C ALA A 46 2.52 -4.62 18.32
N GLY A 47 2.18 -5.14 19.52
CA GLY A 47 2.22 -6.57 19.84
C GLY A 47 1.22 -7.43 19.06
N THR A 48 0.05 -6.88 18.71
CA THR A 48 -1.01 -7.61 17.98
C THR A 48 -0.52 -8.05 16.60
N LEU A 49 0.26 -7.22 15.90
CA LEU A 49 0.79 -7.52 14.57
C LEU A 49 2.19 -8.17 14.58
N ARG A 50 2.72 -8.52 15.78
CA ARG A 50 4.09 -9.06 15.94
C ARG A 50 4.31 -10.35 15.15
N LYS A 51 3.34 -11.27 15.19
CA LYS A 51 3.43 -12.55 14.47
C LYS A 51 3.51 -12.34 12.96
N MET A 52 2.68 -11.44 12.44
CA MET A 52 2.70 -11.06 11.02
C MET A 52 4.01 -10.37 10.65
N ALA A 53 4.47 -9.42 11.46
CA ALA A 53 5.73 -8.73 11.23
C ALA A 53 6.93 -9.70 11.25
N ALA A 54 6.94 -10.70 12.13
CA ALA A 54 7.98 -11.74 12.14
C ALA A 54 7.96 -12.56 10.85
N ALA A 55 6.80 -13.06 10.44
CA ALA A 55 6.67 -13.86 9.22
C ALA A 55 7.06 -13.06 7.94
N LEU A 56 6.78 -11.76 7.91
CA LEU A 56 7.22 -10.89 6.80
C LEU A 56 8.75 -10.71 6.80
N ARG A 57 9.38 -10.54 7.97
CA ARG A 57 10.86 -10.48 8.06
C ARG A 57 11.52 -11.79 7.62
N ASP A 58 10.97 -12.93 8.04
CA ASP A 58 11.46 -14.25 7.65
C ASP A 58 11.36 -14.46 6.13
N ALA A 59 10.43 -13.77 5.47
CA ALA A 59 10.30 -13.73 4.00
C ALA A 59 11.16 -12.65 3.31
N GLY A 60 12.07 -11.98 4.05
CA GLY A 60 12.97 -10.97 3.50
C GLY A 60 12.34 -9.58 3.29
N LEU A 61 11.17 -9.33 3.88
CA LEU A 61 10.51 -8.04 3.85
C LEU A 61 10.85 -7.18 5.07
N GLU A 62 10.59 -5.89 5.00
CA GLU A 62 10.91 -4.88 6.02
C GLU A 62 9.61 -4.29 6.62
N PRO A 63 8.95 -5.02 7.55
CA PRO A 63 7.70 -4.53 8.14
C PRO A 63 7.95 -3.46 9.21
N THR A 64 7.20 -2.37 9.10
CA THR A 64 7.09 -1.31 10.10
C THR A 64 5.67 -1.29 10.66
N VAL A 65 5.51 -1.52 11.97
CA VAL A 65 4.22 -1.39 12.66
C VAL A 65 4.04 0.05 13.09
N VAL A 66 2.97 0.69 12.63
CA VAL A 66 2.66 2.09 12.99
C VAL A 66 2.12 2.15 14.43
N PRO A 67 2.74 2.91 15.33
CA PRO A 67 2.24 3.04 16.69
C PRO A 67 1.11 4.09 16.77
N LEU A 68 -0.10 3.72 16.34
CA LEU A 68 -1.25 4.65 16.43
C LEU A 68 -1.53 5.06 17.88
N THR A 69 -1.59 6.35 18.17
CA THR A 69 -1.80 6.89 19.50
C THR A 69 -2.60 8.19 19.47
N PRO A 70 -3.74 8.27 20.21
CA PRO A 70 -4.46 7.17 20.83
C PRO A 70 -5.21 6.33 19.76
N ASN A 71 -5.21 5.01 19.90
CA ASN A 71 -5.92 4.12 18.98
C ASN A 71 -7.25 3.57 19.53
N ASN A 72 -7.84 4.29 20.47
CA ASN A 72 -9.06 3.91 21.19
C ASN A 72 -10.34 4.59 20.63
N GLY A 73 -10.26 5.16 19.44
CA GLY A 73 -11.36 5.83 18.78
C GLY A 73 -11.66 7.26 19.28
N ARG A 74 -10.90 7.80 20.25
CA ARG A 74 -11.13 9.15 20.79
C ARG A 74 -10.81 10.27 19.81
N ILE A 75 -10.04 10.02 18.79
CA ILE A 75 -9.75 10.98 17.70
C ILE A 75 -10.24 10.41 16.36
N GLY A 76 -10.52 11.30 15.41
CA GLY A 76 -10.94 10.94 14.06
C GLY A 76 -9.87 10.17 13.30
N LEU A 77 -10.29 9.30 12.40
CA LEU A 77 -9.39 8.45 11.63
C LEU A 77 -8.50 9.25 10.66
N ASP A 78 -8.98 10.42 10.22
CA ASP A 78 -8.19 11.35 9.39
C ASP A 78 -6.95 11.88 10.13
N VAL A 79 -7.05 12.08 11.44
CA VAL A 79 -5.91 12.52 12.27
C VAL A 79 -4.89 11.38 12.40
N LEU A 80 -5.37 10.14 12.58
CA LEU A 80 -4.50 8.95 12.65
C LEU A 80 -3.75 8.70 11.33
N ALA A 81 -4.31 9.10 10.20
CA ALA A 81 -3.65 9.02 8.90
C ALA A 81 -2.34 9.83 8.84
N GLY A 82 -2.25 10.95 9.57
CA GLY A 82 -1.01 11.71 9.73
C GLY A 82 0.10 10.89 10.41
N GLN A 83 -0.24 10.04 11.39
CA GLN A 83 0.75 9.17 12.04
C GLN A 83 1.25 8.06 11.10
N VAL A 84 0.40 7.59 10.17
CA VAL A 84 0.83 6.67 9.11
C VAL A 84 1.80 7.36 8.17
N ARG A 85 1.53 8.61 7.74
CA ARG A 85 2.45 9.42 6.96
C ARG A 85 3.80 9.55 7.66
N ASP A 86 3.81 9.98 8.92
CA ASP A 86 5.03 10.22 9.69
C ASP A 86 5.86 8.94 9.88
N ALA A 87 5.20 7.77 9.98
CA ALA A 87 5.88 6.49 10.01
C ALA A 87 6.50 6.13 8.66
N ILE A 88 5.80 6.37 7.56
CA ILE A 88 6.31 6.13 6.21
C ILE A 88 7.51 7.04 5.92
N GLU A 89 7.42 8.33 6.20
CA GLU A 89 8.50 9.30 5.99
C GLU A 89 9.78 8.95 6.78
N ARG A 90 9.63 8.34 7.96
CA ARG A 90 10.77 7.93 8.79
C ARG A 90 11.42 6.61 8.38
N HIS A 91 10.68 5.70 7.75
CA HIS A 91 11.13 4.31 7.56
C HIS A 91 11.19 3.87 6.10
N VAL A 92 10.62 4.63 5.16
CA VAL A 92 10.61 4.28 3.74
C VAL A 92 11.26 5.39 2.93
N PRO A 93 12.37 5.12 2.22
CA PRO A 93 12.98 6.12 1.34
C PRO A 93 11.98 6.70 0.32
N ASN A 94 12.17 7.97 -0.06
CA ASN A 94 11.19 8.70 -0.86
C ASN A 94 10.99 8.17 -2.29
N ASP A 95 11.98 7.51 -2.83
CA ASP A 95 12.01 6.93 -4.18
C ASP A 95 11.62 5.44 -4.21
N VAL A 96 11.30 4.86 -3.06
CA VAL A 96 11.02 3.43 -2.93
C VAL A 96 9.52 3.18 -2.86
N ARG A 97 9.07 2.14 -3.58
CA ARG A 97 7.70 1.61 -3.47
C ARG A 97 7.55 0.76 -2.22
N PHE A 98 6.36 0.77 -1.65
CA PHE A 98 6.04 -0.01 -0.46
C PHE A 98 4.62 -0.56 -0.50
N SER A 99 4.33 -1.48 0.40
CA SER A 99 3.01 -2.06 0.59
C SER A 99 2.41 -1.63 1.92
N ILE A 100 1.08 -1.59 2.00
CA ILE A 100 0.35 -1.26 3.22
C ILE A 100 -0.57 -2.43 3.58
N VAL A 101 -0.53 -2.85 4.84
CA VAL A 101 -1.47 -3.83 5.41
C VAL A 101 -2.20 -3.18 6.57
N GLY A 102 -3.51 -3.02 6.45
CA GLY A 102 -4.35 -2.46 7.50
C GLY A 102 -5.28 -3.50 8.11
N PHE A 103 -5.31 -3.60 9.44
CA PHE A 103 -6.24 -4.46 10.16
C PHE A 103 -7.39 -3.66 10.74
N SER A 104 -8.63 -4.12 10.53
CA SER A 104 -9.82 -3.51 11.16
C SER A 104 -9.89 -2.00 10.91
N MET A 105 -9.97 -1.17 11.94
CA MET A 105 -9.86 0.29 11.85
C MET A 105 -8.63 0.74 11.04
N GLY A 106 -7.52 0.02 11.17
CA GLY A 106 -6.26 0.36 10.48
C GLY A 106 -6.35 0.38 8.96
N GLY A 107 -7.23 -0.43 8.36
CA GLY A 107 -7.46 -0.38 6.92
C GLY A 107 -8.17 0.91 6.49
N LEU A 108 -9.04 1.47 7.32
CA LEU A 108 -9.67 2.76 7.08
C LEU A 108 -8.69 3.94 7.27
N VAL A 109 -7.86 3.87 8.32
CA VAL A 109 -6.77 4.84 8.53
C VAL A 109 -5.80 4.85 7.36
N ALA A 110 -5.43 3.66 6.86
CA ALA A 110 -4.58 3.52 5.68
C ALA A 110 -5.24 4.10 4.42
N ARG A 111 -6.55 3.90 4.20
CA ARG A 111 -7.28 4.54 3.09
C ARG A 111 -7.30 6.07 3.24
N SER A 112 -7.48 6.57 4.46
CA SER A 112 -7.40 8.01 4.73
C SER A 112 -6.00 8.56 4.44
N TYR A 113 -4.94 7.81 4.77
CA TYR A 113 -3.58 8.15 4.35
C TYR A 113 -3.47 8.25 2.82
N LEU A 114 -3.97 7.25 2.08
CA LEU A 114 -3.93 7.26 0.62
C LEU A 114 -4.63 8.49 0.04
N ARG A 115 -5.78 8.87 0.59
CA ARG A 115 -6.53 10.05 0.16
C ARG A 115 -5.78 11.35 0.42
N GLN A 116 -5.19 11.52 1.62
CA GLN A 116 -4.63 12.79 2.07
C GLN A 116 -3.18 13.00 1.62
N PHE A 117 -2.38 11.94 1.62
CA PHE A 117 -0.93 12.03 1.52
C PHE A 117 -0.34 11.04 0.50
N GLY A 118 -1.12 10.07 0.04
CA GLY A 118 -0.59 8.97 -0.75
C GLY A 118 -0.14 9.40 -2.14
N ASP A 119 1.04 8.94 -2.52
CA ASP A 119 1.53 8.99 -3.89
C ASP A 119 1.25 7.64 -4.57
N PRO A 120 0.37 7.61 -5.60
CA PRO A 120 0.04 6.38 -6.31
C PRO A 120 1.23 5.64 -6.91
N ALA A 121 2.28 6.36 -7.31
CA ALA A 121 3.48 5.75 -7.87
C ALA A 121 4.24 4.90 -6.85
N ARG A 122 4.10 5.22 -5.57
CA ARG A 122 4.81 4.55 -4.46
C ARG A 122 4.05 3.37 -3.86
N ILE A 123 2.73 3.26 -4.08
CA ILE A 123 1.92 2.20 -3.47
C ILE A 123 1.89 0.97 -4.37
N ALA A 124 2.58 -0.08 -3.96
CA ALA A 124 2.62 -1.34 -4.71
C ALA A 124 1.41 -2.23 -4.44
N THR A 125 1.12 -2.48 -3.16
CA THR A 125 0.02 -3.33 -2.74
C THR A 125 -0.68 -2.74 -1.52
N PHE A 126 -1.99 -2.74 -1.52
CA PHE A 126 -2.83 -2.45 -0.37
C PHE A 126 -3.57 -3.72 0.03
N VAL A 127 -3.36 -4.15 1.28
CA VAL A 127 -4.08 -5.29 1.87
C VAL A 127 -4.89 -4.78 3.05
N SER A 128 -6.16 -5.13 3.12
CA SER A 128 -6.97 -4.91 4.31
C SER A 128 -7.48 -6.22 4.90
N ILE A 129 -7.45 -6.32 6.21
CA ILE A 129 -7.90 -7.49 6.96
C ILE A 129 -9.09 -7.07 7.81
N SER A 130 -10.26 -7.61 7.51
CA SER A 130 -11.52 -7.34 8.25
C SER A 130 -11.74 -5.86 8.55
N SER A 131 -11.55 -4.99 7.54
CA SER A 131 -11.72 -3.54 7.70
C SER A 131 -13.12 -3.11 7.26
N PRO A 132 -13.83 -2.27 8.02
CA PRO A 132 -15.21 -1.89 7.71
C PRO A 132 -15.28 -0.83 6.61
N HIS A 133 -14.94 -1.18 5.38
CA HIS A 133 -14.87 -0.24 4.24
C HIS A 133 -16.19 0.45 3.91
N ARG A 134 -17.32 -0.19 4.24
CA ARG A 134 -18.67 0.40 4.14
C ARG A 134 -19.30 0.61 5.52
N GLY A 135 -18.49 0.65 6.57
CA GLY A 135 -18.91 0.84 7.95
C GLY A 135 -19.29 -0.45 8.67
N THR A 136 -19.57 -0.32 9.94
CA THR A 136 -20.10 -1.41 10.77
C THR A 136 -21.20 -0.91 11.68
N TRP A 137 -22.26 -1.70 11.86
CA TRP A 137 -23.35 -1.37 12.80
C TRP A 137 -22.86 -1.34 14.25
N MET A 138 -21.78 -2.06 14.58
CA MET A 138 -21.16 -2.02 15.89
C MET A 138 -20.67 -0.61 16.28
N ALA A 139 -20.40 0.25 15.30
CA ALA A 139 -19.98 1.62 15.55
C ALA A 139 -21.07 2.54 16.12
N TRP A 140 -22.31 2.09 16.16
CA TRP A 140 -23.40 2.82 16.81
C TRP A 140 -23.36 2.75 18.34
N PHE A 141 -22.65 1.77 18.92
CA PHE A 141 -22.53 1.61 20.37
C PHE A 141 -21.50 2.56 21.01
N SER A 142 -20.88 3.45 20.25
CA SER A 142 -19.95 4.45 20.78
C SER A 142 -20.13 5.80 20.12
N ALA A 143 -19.98 6.88 20.92
CA ALA A 143 -19.98 8.26 20.45
C ALA A 143 -18.58 8.80 20.16
N ALA A 144 -17.52 8.02 20.39
CA ALA A 144 -16.14 8.44 20.14
C ALA A 144 -15.93 8.80 18.66
N PRO A 145 -15.25 9.90 18.33
CA PRO A 145 -15.12 10.42 16.97
C PRO A 145 -14.65 9.38 15.95
N GLY A 146 -13.55 8.68 16.22
CA GLY A 146 -13.03 7.65 15.30
C GLY A 146 -13.92 6.41 15.19
N VAL A 147 -14.77 6.12 16.20
CA VAL A 147 -15.78 5.07 16.07
C VAL A 147 -16.95 5.55 15.21
N ARG A 148 -17.36 6.83 15.37
CA ARG A 148 -18.38 7.44 14.49
C ARG A 148 -17.97 7.45 13.03
N ASP A 149 -16.68 7.62 12.74
CA ASP A 149 -16.13 7.53 11.39
C ASP A 149 -16.37 6.15 10.76
N MET A 150 -16.45 5.09 11.57
CA MET A 150 -16.72 3.72 11.12
C MET A 150 -18.21 3.38 10.97
N ARG A 151 -19.14 4.31 11.23
CA ARG A 151 -20.57 4.09 11.00
C ARG A 151 -20.87 4.01 9.51
N PRO A 152 -21.81 3.16 9.08
CA PRO A 152 -22.31 3.19 7.71
C PRO A 152 -22.72 4.61 7.31
N ASP A 153 -22.40 4.98 6.07
CA ASP A 153 -22.71 6.28 5.47
C ASP A 153 -22.11 7.51 6.17
N SER A 154 -21.15 7.33 7.06
CA SER A 154 -20.45 8.45 7.69
C SER A 154 -19.78 9.36 6.64
N ALA A 155 -19.62 10.65 6.98
CA ALA A 155 -18.90 11.60 6.13
C ALA A 155 -17.46 11.13 5.84
N PHE A 156 -16.82 10.51 6.83
CA PHE A 156 -15.50 9.92 6.69
C PHE A 156 -15.48 8.82 5.60
N LEU A 157 -16.38 7.84 5.65
CA LEU A 157 -16.41 6.74 4.68
C LEU A 157 -16.68 7.24 3.26
N LYS A 158 -17.56 8.24 3.11
CA LYS A 158 -17.81 8.88 1.81
C LYS A 158 -16.58 9.63 1.28
N ALA A 159 -15.77 10.18 2.17
CA ALA A 159 -14.57 10.93 1.80
C ALA A 159 -13.36 10.05 1.48
N VAL A 160 -13.23 8.86 2.10
CA VAL A 160 -12.06 7.98 1.90
C VAL A 160 -12.18 7.05 0.70
N ASP A 161 -13.23 7.16 -0.08
CA ASP A 161 -13.31 6.41 -1.34
C ASP A 161 -12.19 6.95 -2.25
N PRO A 162 -11.07 6.21 -2.43
CA PRO A 162 -10.01 6.70 -3.29
C PRO A 162 -10.58 6.71 -4.70
N ASP A 163 -10.22 7.70 -5.44
CA ASP A 163 -10.35 7.65 -6.89
C ASP A 163 -9.61 6.37 -7.36
N ALA A 164 -10.39 5.34 -7.67
CA ALA A 164 -9.84 4.05 -8.08
C ALA A 164 -8.93 4.19 -9.32
N HIS A 165 -9.19 5.20 -10.16
CA HIS A 165 -8.36 5.54 -11.30
C HIS A 165 -6.99 6.06 -10.87
N ARG A 166 -6.89 6.77 -9.77
CA ARG A 166 -5.63 7.30 -9.25
C ARG A 166 -4.67 6.18 -8.83
N TYR A 167 -5.20 5.06 -8.32
CA TYR A 167 -4.42 3.93 -7.82
C TYR A 167 -4.53 2.68 -8.71
N HIS A 168 -4.70 2.85 -10.02
CA HIS A 168 -4.86 1.75 -10.97
C HIS A 168 -3.68 0.76 -11.02
N ALA A 169 -2.46 1.22 -10.70
CA ALA A 169 -1.26 0.38 -10.64
C ALA A 169 -1.06 -0.31 -9.28
N THR A 170 -1.89 -0.01 -8.28
CA THR A 170 -1.84 -0.64 -6.96
C THR A 170 -2.62 -1.94 -6.97
N LYS A 171 -2.03 -3.00 -6.41
CA LYS A 171 -2.73 -4.27 -6.18
C LYS A 171 -3.58 -4.16 -4.92
N TRP A 172 -4.91 -4.32 -5.05
CA TRP A 172 -5.84 -4.24 -3.94
C TRP A 172 -6.33 -5.61 -3.51
N ILE A 173 -6.22 -5.93 -2.21
CA ILE A 173 -6.66 -7.20 -1.63
C ILE A 173 -7.44 -6.91 -0.35
N THR A 174 -8.58 -7.53 -0.19
CA THR A 174 -9.30 -7.56 1.09
C THR A 174 -9.41 -9.01 1.58
N ILE A 175 -9.16 -9.24 2.84
CA ILE A 175 -9.31 -10.54 3.48
C ILE A 175 -10.28 -10.37 4.66
N ARG A 176 -11.37 -11.13 4.67
CA ARG A 176 -12.37 -11.06 5.74
C ARG A 176 -12.69 -12.45 6.29
N THR A 177 -13.29 -12.49 7.45
CA THR A 177 -13.98 -13.69 7.92
C THR A 177 -15.50 -13.54 7.78
N PRO A 178 -16.24 -14.58 7.35
CA PRO A 178 -17.69 -14.56 7.38
C PRO A 178 -18.24 -14.60 8.82
N LEU A 179 -17.41 -15.00 9.80
CA LEU A 179 -17.75 -15.12 11.21
C LEU A 179 -17.42 -13.86 12.02
N ASP A 180 -17.30 -12.71 11.35
CA ASP A 180 -16.95 -11.45 11.97
C ASP A 180 -18.14 -10.86 12.74
N LEU A 181 -18.00 -10.75 14.07
CA LEU A 181 -19.01 -10.13 14.94
C LEU A 181 -18.72 -8.66 15.25
N MET A 182 -17.57 -8.15 14.83
CA MET A 182 -17.20 -6.73 15.00
C MET A 182 -17.47 -5.91 13.75
N ILE A 183 -17.34 -6.51 12.58
CA ILE A 183 -17.66 -5.87 11.31
C ILE A 183 -18.99 -6.46 10.82
N LEU A 184 -20.09 -5.74 11.07
CA LEU A 184 -21.43 -6.16 10.72
C LEU A 184 -22.08 -5.19 9.71
N PRO A 185 -22.49 -5.69 8.56
CA PRO A 185 -22.32 -7.06 8.05
C PRO A 185 -20.85 -7.32 7.66
N SER A 186 -20.37 -8.56 7.75
CA SER A 186 -18.99 -8.92 7.40
C SER A 186 -18.63 -8.60 5.94
N SER A 187 -19.61 -8.56 5.05
CA SER A 187 -19.47 -8.14 3.64
C SER A 187 -19.04 -6.67 3.51
N SER A 188 -19.17 -5.86 4.56
CA SER A 188 -18.68 -4.48 4.61
C SER A 188 -17.17 -4.38 4.45
N SER A 189 -16.43 -5.48 4.69
CA SER A 189 -14.98 -5.54 4.52
C SER A 189 -14.52 -5.70 3.06
N THR A 190 -15.42 -5.69 2.09
CA THR A 190 -15.07 -5.82 0.67
C THR A 190 -14.97 -4.46 -0.02
N LEU A 191 -14.13 -4.37 -1.07
CA LEU A 191 -14.02 -3.23 -1.97
C LEU A 191 -14.33 -3.70 -3.41
N PRO A 192 -15.14 -2.96 -4.19
CA PRO A 192 -15.57 -3.40 -5.54
C PRO A 192 -14.40 -3.61 -6.52
N TRP A 193 -13.31 -2.87 -6.36
CA TRP A 193 -12.13 -2.91 -7.23
C TRP A 193 -11.02 -3.81 -6.71
N ALA A 194 -11.17 -4.43 -5.54
CA ALA A 194 -10.18 -5.28 -4.92
C ALA A 194 -10.44 -6.76 -5.19
N ARG A 195 -9.39 -7.57 -5.12
CA ARG A 195 -9.56 -9.01 -4.96
C ARG A 195 -10.03 -9.27 -3.54
N ASN A 196 -11.27 -9.72 -3.42
CA ASN A 196 -11.92 -9.95 -2.14
C ASN A 196 -11.82 -11.43 -1.76
N GLU A 197 -11.22 -11.72 -0.62
CA GLU A 197 -11.01 -13.07 -0.11
C GLU A 197 -11.77 -13.30 1.21
N SER A 198 -12.18 -14.54 1.42
CA SER A 198 -12.90 -14.94 2.62
C SER A 198 -12.21 -16.17 3.24
N LEU A 199 -11.75 -16.04 4.49
CA LEU A 199 -11.15 -17.12 5.25
C LEU A 199 -11.97 -17.35 6.53
N PRO A 200 -12.45 -18.57 6.81
CA PRO A 200 -13.26 -18.84 7.98
C PRO A 200 -12.39 -18.87 9.24
N VAL A 201 -12.15 -17.70 9.80
CA VAL A 201 -11.49 -17.49 11.10
C VAL A 201 -12.58 -17.22 12.12
N LEU A 202 -12.50 -17.85 13.28
CA LEU A 202 -13.60 -17.89 14.25
C LEU A 202 -14.00 -16.51 14.79
N MET A 203 -13.04 -15.59 14.96
CA MET A 203 -13.29 -14.27 15.54
C MET A 203 -12.42 -13.20 14.89
N HIS A 204 -12.93 -11.97 14.87
CA HIS A 204 -12.26 -10.79 14.32
C HIS A 204 -10.80 -10.60 14.80
N PRO A 205 -10.48 -10.63 16.13
CA PRO A 205 -9.10 -10.42 16.57
C PRO A 205 -8.14 -11.53 16.15
N LEU A 206 -8.66 -12.73 15.88
CA LEU A 206 -7.83 -13.86 15.44
C LEU A 206 -7.36 -13.73 13.99
N MET A 207 -7.94 -12.86 13.20
CA MET A 207 -7.57 -12.68 11.79
C MET A 207 -6.08 -12.39 11.59
N VAL A 208 -5.46 -11.60 12.46
CA VAL A 208 -4.03 -11.26 12.36
C VAL A 208 -3.11 -12.31 13.01
N LEU A 209 -3.68 -13.27 13.73
CA LEU A 209 -2.96 -14.37 14.39
C LEU A 209 -3.08 -15.70 13.62
N ASP A 210 -4.10 -15.82 12.77
CA ASP A 210 -4.34 -17.04 11.99
C ASP A 210 -3.22 -17.27 10.97
N GLY A 211 -2.59 -18.44 11.02
CA GLY A 211 -1.48 -18.77 10.15
C GLY A 211 -1.83 -18.79 8.66
N ARG A 212 -3.11 -19.04 8.30
CA ARG A 212 -3.56 -19.01 6.89
C ARG A 212 -3.59 -17.58 6.38
N VAL A 213 -4.09 -16.64 7.18
CA VAL A 213 -4.10 -15.21 6.86
C VAL A 213 -2.67 -14.69 6.73
N VAL A 214 -1.81 -15.00 7.71
CA VAL A 214 -0.40 -14.56 7.71
C VAL A 214 0.32 -15.10 6.48
N ARG A 215 0.23 -16.41 6.18
CA ARG A 215 0.86 -16.99 4.99
C ARG A 215 0.32 -16.38 3.70
N ARG A 216 -0.99 -16.08 3.65
CA ARG A 216 -1.58 -15.42 2.48
C ARG A 216 -0.96 -14.06 2.24
N ILE A 217 -0.79 -13.25 3.28
CA ILE A 217 -0.18 -11.93 3.18
C ILE A 217 1.29 -12.04 2.78
N VAL A 218 2.05 -12.95 3.37
CA VAL A 218 3.45 -13.21 2.98
C VAL A 218 3.53 -13.59 1.49
N HIS A 219 2.66 -14.48 1.00
CA HIS A 219 2.60 -14.86 -0.40
C HIS A 219 2.28 -13.69 -1.34
N GLU A 220 1.40 -12.77 -0.91
CA GLU A 220 1.00 -11.63 -1.74
C GLU A 220 2.04 -10.52 -1.81
N LEU A 221 2.87 -10.38 -0.79
CA LEU A 221 3.84 -9.30 -0.63
C LEU A 221 5.28 -9.77 -0.85
N GLY A 222 5.55 -11.05 -0.67
CA GLY A 222 6.88 -11.65 -0.85
C GLY A 222 7.35 -11.65 -2.31
N PRO A 223 8.63 -11.90 -2.54
CA PRO A 223 9.14 -12.14 -3.88
C PRO A 223 8.42 -13.34 -4.50
N PRO A 224 8.26 -13.38 -5.84
CA PRO A 224 7.76 -14.57 -6.50
C PRO A 224 8.63 -15.76 -6.09
N PRO A 225 8.04 -16.97 -5.93
CA PRO A 225 8.83 -18.16 -5.63
C PRO A 225 9.92 -18.29 -6.70
N ALA A 226 11.14 -18.60 -6.25
CA ALA A 226 12.23 -18.93 -7.17
C ALA A 226 11.75 -20.11 -8.01
N GLY A 227 11.63 -19.90 -9.32
CA GLY A 227 11.20 -20.90 -10.29
C GLY A 227 12.19 -22.06 -10.42
#